data_5752308aea6670809ae097fcbd168432
#
_entry.id   5752308aea6670809ae097fcbd168432
#
_cell.length_a   1.000
_cell.length_b   1.000
_cell.length_c   1.000
_cell.angle_alpha   90.00
_cell.angle_beta   90.00
_cell.angle_gamma   90.00
#
_symmetry.space_group_name_H-M   'P 1'
#
loop_
_entity.id
_entity.type
_entity.pdbx_description
1 polymer ?
#
loop_
_entity_poly.entity_id
_entity_poly.type
_entity_poly.pdbx_seq_one_letter_code
_entity_poly.pdbx_strand_id
1 'polypeptide(L)'
;MLYFSSDYMEGCHPNILRRLSEINMDKNPGYGTDAICESAKNKIRAACGKPDAEVYFLVGGTQTNAVVIKSLLRSYEGVVAAATGHVAVHEAGAI
;
A
#
# COMPACT_ATOMS: atom_id res chain seq x y z
N MET A 1 -16.54 -20.03 -12.13
CA MET A 1 -15.95 -20.56 -10.88
C MET A 1 -15.26 -19.43 -10.16
N LEU A 2 -15.46 -19.29 -8.86
CA LEU A 2 -14.78 -18.30 -8.03
C LEU A 2 -13.53 -18.91 -7.41
N TYR A 3 -12.39 -18.20 -7.50
CA TYR A 3 -11.12 -18.62 -6.93
C TYR A 3 -10.78 -17.74 -5.72
N PHE A 4 -10.44 -18.36 -4.61
CA PHE A 4 -10.07 -17.69 -3.36
C PHE A 4 -8.66 -18.05 -2.89
N SER A 5 -7.83 -18.56 -3.79
CA SER A 5 -6.46 -18.97 -3.45
C SER A 5 -5.50 -17.79 -3.28
N SER A 6 -5.75 -16.69 -3.97
CA SER A 6 -4.92 -15.47 -3.88
C SER A 6 -5.65 -14.28 -4.52
N ASP A 7 -5.40 -13.09 -4.00
CA ASP A 7 -5.92 -11.82 -4.49
C ASP A 7 -5.10 -11.20 -5.65
N TYR A 8 -3.96 -11.81 -6.00
CA TYR A 8 -3.07 -11.30 -7.06
C TYR A 8 -3.04 -12.17 -8.33
N MET A 9 -3.98 -13.12 -8.49
CA MET A 9 -4.00 -14.02 -9.65
C MET A 9 -4.55 -13.38 -10.91
N GLU A 10 -5.29 -12.30 -10.80
CA GLU A 10 -5.91 -11.59 -11.90
C GLU A 10 -5.42 -10.15 -11.96
N GLY A 11 -5.61 -9.50 -13.10
CA GLY A 11 -5.35 -8.07 -13.26
C GLY A 11 -6.38 -7.19 -12.55
N CYS A 12 -6.30 -5.90 -12.75
CA CYS A 12 -7.21 -4.95 -12.12
C CYS A 12 -8.61 -4.98 -12.77
N HIS A 13 -9.59 -4.47 -12.04
CA HIS A 13 -10.94 -4.28 -12.56
C HIS A 13 -10.94 -3.44 -13.86
N PRO A 14 -11.79 -3.76 -14.85
CA PRO A 14 -11.83 -3.05 -16.14
C PRO A 14 -11.92 -1.51 -16.03
N ASN A 15 -12.63 -1.00 -15.05
CA ASN A 15 -12.73 0.45 -14.81
C ASN A 15 -11.38 1.07 -14.38
N ILE A 16 -10.56 0.34 -13.65
CA ILE A 16 -9.22 0.79 -13.27
C ILE A 16 -8.32 0.82 -14.50
N LEU A 17 -8.36 -0.23 -15.31
CA LEU A 17 -7.58 -0.31 -16.55
C LEU A 17 -7.95 0.81 -17.51
N ARG A 18 -9.25 1.10 -17.68
CA ARG A 18 -9.72 2.21 -18.49
C ARG A 18 -9.18 3.55 -17.96
N ARG A 19 -9.27 3.78 -16.65
CA ARG A 19 -8.78 5.01 -16.03
C ARG A 19 -7.26 5.17 -16.19
N LEU A 20 -6.50 4.09 -16.06
CA LEU A 20 -5.05 4.11 -16.32
C LEU A 20 -4.75 4.49 -17.77
N SER A 21 -5.52 3.98 -18.74
CA SER A 21 -5.36 4.33 -20.16
C SER A 21 -5.66 5.82 -20.41
N GLU A 22 -6.67 6.38 -19.76
CA GLU A 22 -7.04 7.80 -19.90
C GLU A 22 -5.93 8.74 -19.41
N ILE A 23 -5.27 8.39 -18.33
CA ILE A 23 -4.23 9.25 -17.69
C ILE A 23 -2.80 8.88 -18.09
N ASN A 24 -2.61 7.87 -18.93
CA ASN A 24 -1.30 7.30 -19.25
C ASN A 24 -0.29 8.33 -19.77
N MET A 25 -0.74 9.32 -20.51
CA MET A 25 0.12 10.36 -21.08
C MET A 25 0.16 11.65 -20.25
N ASP A 26 -0.55 11.71 -19.15
CA ASP A 26 -0.53 12.85 -18.24
C ASP A 26 0.83 12.96 -17.55
N LYS A 27 1.34 14.16 -17.44
CA LYS A 27 2.58 14.44 -16.74
C LYS A 27 2.29 14.75 -15.28
N ASN A 28 2.71 13.89 -14.39
CA ASN A 28 2.51 14.04 -12.96
C ASN A 28 3.87 14.10 -12.24
N PRO A 29 4.05 15.01 -11.25
CA PRO A 29 5.22 14.97 -10.40
C PRO A 29 5.28 13.68 -9.60
N GLY A 30 6.49 13.27 -9.22
CA GLY A 30 6.70 12.06 -8.43
C GLY A 30 6.43 12.23 -6.94
N TYR A 31 6.69 11.16 -6.20
CA TYR A 31 6.66 11.13 -4.72
C TYR A 31 5.29 11.37 -4.09
N GLY A 32 4.21 11.09 -4.81
CA GLY A 32 2.86 11.19 -4.28
C GLY A 32 2.35 12.61 -4.06
N THR A 33 2.95 13.59 -4.73
CA THR A 33 2.58 15.01 -4.62
C THR A 33 1.67 15.51 -5.74
N ASP A 34 1.31 14.63 -6.65
CA ASP A 34 0.43 14.92 -7.78
C ASP A 34 -1.06 14.98 -7.36
N ALA A 35 -1.85 15.61 -8.21
CA ALA A 35 -3.29 15.80 -7.96
C ALA A 35 -4.07 14.47 -7.89
N ILE A 36 -3.64 13.45 -8.62
CA ILE A 36 -4.28 12.13 -8.59
C ILE A 36 -4.06 11.46 -7.24
N CYS A 37 -2.82 11.49 -6.72
CA CYS A 37 -2.51 11.00 -5.39
C CYS A 37 -3.27 11.77 -4.31
N GLU A 38 -3.37 13.08 -4.42
CA GLU A 38 -4.12 13.88 -3.44
C GLU A 38 -5.62 13.56 -3.47
N SER A 39 -6.20 13.38 -4.64
CA SER A 39 -7.58 12.90 -4.79
C SER A 39 -7.77 11.53 -4.13
N ALA A 40 -6.85 10.60 -4.33
CA ALA A 40 -6.89 9.28 -3.71
C ALA A 40 -6.79 9.36 -2.18
N LYS A 41 -5.89 10.19 -1.65
CA LYS A 41 -5.76 10.42 -0.19
C LYS A 41 -7.06 10.94 0.42
N ASN A 42 -7.71 11.89 -0.24
CA ASN A 42 -8.98 12.44 0.23
C ASN A 42 -10.10 11.38 0.25
N LYS A 43 -10.15 10.51 -0.76
CA LYS A 43 -11.11 9.40 -0.78
C LYS A 43 -10.83 8.39 0.34
N ILE A 44 -9.59 8.10 0.63
CA ILE A 44 -9.19 7.21 1.73
C ILE A 44 -9.58 7.81 3.06
N ARG A 45 -9.28 9.10 3.31
CA ARG A 45 -9.68 9.82 4.53
C ARG A 45 -11.19 9.76 4.74
N ALA A 46 -11.96 10.00 3.67
CA ALA A 46 -13.42 9.94 3.73
C ALA A 46 -13.92 8.52 4.05
N ALA A 47 -13.38 7.50 3.38
CA ALA A 47 -13.76 6.11 3.61
C ALA A 47 -13.44 5.63 5.03
N CYS A 48 -12.33 6.10 5.61
CA CYS A 48 -11.92 5.79 6.98
C CYS A 48 -12.63 6.67 8.05
N GLY A 49 -13.35 7.70 7.66
CA GLY A 49 -13.94 8.67 8.60
C GLY A 49 -12.89 9.43 9.40
N LYS A 50 -11.71 9.66 8.83
CA LYS A 50 -10.55 10.30 9.47
C LYS A 50 -10.04 11.45 8.62
N PRO A 51 -10.67 12.62 8.63
CA PRO A 51 -10.31 13.75 7.75
C PRO A 51 -8.89 14.28 7.97
N ASP A 52 -8.34 14.11 9.16
CA ASP A 52 -7.00 14.61 9.53
C ASP A 52 -5.91 13.52 9.42
N ALA A 53 -6.24 12.33 8.92
CA ALA A 53 -5.25 11.27 8.78
C ALA A 53 -4.22 11.60 7.71
N GLU A 54 -2.95 11.36 8.00
CA GLU A 54 -1.89 11.34 7.01
C GLU A 54 -1.95 10.05 6.21
N VAL A 55 -1.80 10.14 4.90
CA VAL A 55 -1.86 9.00 3.98
C VAL A 55 -0.59 8.97 3.15
N TYR A 56 0.08 7.83 3.15
CA TYR A 56 1.30 7.59 2.38
C TYR A 56 1.13 6.39 1.47
N PHE A 57 1.57 6.51 0.22
CA PHE A 57 1.61 5.41 -0.74
C PHE A 57 3.02 4.82 -0.79
N LEU A 58 3.11 3.51 -0.61
CA LEU A 58 4.34 2.76 -0.67
C LEU A 58 4.25 1.68 -1.76
N VAL A 59 5.38 1.12 -2.18
CA VAL A 59 5.43 0.23 -3.35
C VAL A 59 4.83 -1.16 -3.11
N GLY A 60 4.66 -1.57 -1.86
CA GLY A 60 4.11 -2.88 -1.55
C GLY A 60 4.06 -3.17 -0.05
N GLY A 61 3.45 -4.30 0.31
CA GLY A 61 3.23 -4.68 1.71
C GLY A 61 4.51 -4.88 2.51
N THR A 62 5.55 -5.48 1.91
CA THR A 62 6.84 -5.68 2.57
C THR A 62 7.48 -4.35 2.96
N GLN A 63 7.52 -3.38 2.05
CA GLN A 63 8.02 -2.04 2.36
C GLN A 63 7.16 -1.35 3.41
N THR A 64 5.85 -1.48 3.31
CA THR A 64 4.90 -0.89 4.27
C THR A 64 5.16 -1.42 5.67
N ASN A 65 5.27 -2.73 5.83
CA ASN A 65 5.57 -3.35 7.12
C ASN A 65 6.92 -2.87 7.67
N ALA A 66 7.97 -2.85 6.85
CA ALA A 66 9.30 -2.40 7.27
C ALA A 66 9.29 -0.93 7.73
N VAL A 67 8.64 -0.04 6.97
CA VAL A 67 8.56 1.40 7.30
C VAL A 67 7.75 1.62 8.58
N VAL A 68 6.59 0.98 8.70
CA VAL A 68 5.73 1.13 9.89
C VAL A 68 6.42 0.61 11.13
N ILE A 69 6.98 -0.60 11.10
CA ILE A 69 7.67 -1.20 12.22
C ILE A 69 8.87 -0.34 12.62
N LYS A 70 9.69 0.09 11.66
CA LYS A 70 10.84 0.95 11.93
C LYS A 70 10.46 2.31 12.52
N SER A 71 9.32 2.87 12.13
CA SER A 71 8.84 4.15 12.67
C SER A 71 8.30 4.05 14.09
N LEU A 72 7.80 2.88 14.48
CA LEU A 72 7.20 2.64 15.80
C LEU A 72 8.20 2.14 16.84
N LEU A 73 9.27 1.48 16.43
CA LEU A 73 10.23 0.82 17.32
C LEU A 73 11.54 1.61 17.44
N ARG A 74 12.11 1.55 18.62
CA ARG A 74 13.49 1.98 18.89
C ARG A 74 14.47 0.89 18.42
N SER A 75 15.74 1.25 18.26
CA SER A 75 16.77 0.34 17.73
C SER A 75 17.01 -0.91 18.58
N TYR A 76 16.63 -0.89 19.85
CA TYR A 76 16.78 -2.00 20.79
C TYR A 76 15.49 -2.79 21.04
N GLU A 77 14.41 -2.42 20.37
CA GLU A 77 13.11 -3.11 20.46
C GLU A 77 12.94 -4.09 19.30
N GLY A 78 12.11 -5.09 19.50
CA GLY A 78 11.84 -6.15 18.53
C GLY A 78 10.36 -6.36 18.28
N VAL A 79 10.08 -7.18 17.30
CA VAL A 79 8.71 -7.57 16.90
C VAL A 79 8.44 -9.01 17.30
N VAL A 80 7.32 -9.25 17.95
CA VAL A 80 6.81 -10.61 18.18
C VAL A 80 5.82 -10.95 17.07
N ALA A 81 6.08 -12.02 16.36
CA ALA A 81 5.24 -12.51 15.28
C ALA A 81 5.05 -14.01 15.38
N ALA A 82 3.96 -14.52 14.80
CA ALA A 82 3.79 -15.96 14.63
C ALA A 82 4.87 -16.52 13.70
N ALA A 83 5.32 -17.74 13.95
CA ALA A 83 6.33 -18.40 13.11
C ALA A 83 5.89 -18.54 11.63
N THR A 84 4.59 -18.57 11.38
CA THR A 84 3.97 -18.61 10.05
C THR A 84 3.55 -17.22 9.54
N GLY A 85 3.81 -16.17 10.30
CA GLY A 85 3.43 -14.80 9.92
C GLY A 85 4.20 -14.34 8.69
N HIS A 86 3.55 -13.53 7.86
CA HIS A 86 4.14 -13.01 6.61
C HIS A 86 5.47 -12.29 6.84
N VAL A 87 5.55 -11.47 7.89
CA VAL A 87 6.78 -10.77 8.31
C VAL A 87 7.95 -11.73 8.58
N ALA A 88 7.65 -12.93 9.10
CA ALA A 88 8.69 -13.92 9.44
C ALA A 88 9.15 -14.73 8.23
N VAL A 89 8.26 -15.03 7.27
CA VAL A 89 8.52 -16.06 6.24
C VAL A 89 8.50 -15.56 4.79
N HIS A 90 7.87 -14.42 4.50
CA HIS A 90 7.64 -13.96 3.12
C HIS A 90 8.21 -12.58 2.78
N GLU A 91 8.98 -11.97 3.65
CA GLU A 91 9.48 -10.61 3.45
C GLU A 91 11.01 -10.52 3.34
N ALA A 92 11.66 -11.60 2.95
CA ALA A 92 13.10 -11.69 2.66
C ALA A 92 14.00 -11.20 3.83
N GLY A 93 13.53 -11.33 5.06
CA GLY A 93 14.28 -10.85 6.23
C GLY A 93 14.36 -9.33 6.37
N ALA A 94 13.40 -8.59 5.78
CA ALA A 94 13.40 -7.12 5.79
C ALA A 94 13.31 -6.51 7.20
N ILE A 95 12.76 -7.25 8.14
CA ILE A 95 12.66 -6.88 9.55
C ILE A 95 13.78 -7.59 10.33
#